data_4ef406465d844ebe921d7ccd9db00e68
#
_entry.id   4ef406465d844ebe921d7ccd9db00e68
#
_cell.length_a   1.000
_cell.length_b   1.000
_cell.length_c   1.000
_cell.angle_alpha   90.00
_cell.angle_beta   90.00
_cell.angle_gamma   90.00
#
_symmetry.space_group_name_H-M   'P 1'
#
loop_
_entity.id
_entity.type
_entity.pdbx_description
1 polymer ?
#
loop_
_entity_poly.entity_id
_entity_poly.type
_entity_poly.pdbx_seq_one_letter_code
_entity_poly.pdbx_strand_id
1 'polypeptide(L)'
;SCCGHFRAQSECEGSNVSPPAVKVNTVDYHLAALLLMVHSARSAAYGRTTRLPEGLCSRMQVDLLKQVQDLFENSYGTLNPLASVRRFFSPGRINLIGEHIDYCGGLVFPATVQFGTVIIAQPNGLGTIRVVSINEPGKVEFDPAGALQRSTPAHWGDYVKGVFVEYGKVNVEVPGLDVAVGGDIPGGGLSSSASLEVGIAVL
;
A
#
# COMPACT_ATOMS: atom_id res chain seq x y z
N SER A 1 11.68 26.51 -27.00
CA SER A 1 10.86 27.49 -26.31
C SER A 1 9.40 27.38 -26.78
N CYS A 2 8.58 26.67 -26.05
CA CYS A 2 7.10 26.76 -26.05
C CYS A 2 6.59 26.09 -24.79
N CYS A 3 6.59 26.83 -23.68
CA CYS A 3 5.85 26.50 -22.48
C CYS A 3 4.48 27.15 -22.59
N GLY A 4 3.44 26.39 -22.97
CA GLY A 4 2.06 26.82 -23.02
C GLY A 4 1.36 26.48 -21.72
N HIS A 5 0.98 27.50 -20.96
CA HIS A 5 0.08 27.39 -19.81
C HIS A 5 -1.31 26.92 -20.28
N PHE A 6 -1.72 25.75 -19.85
CA PHE A 6 -3.12 25.33 -19.98
C PHE A 6 -3.86 25.73 -18.70
N ARG A 7 -4.60 26.80 -18.81
CA ARG A 7 -5.60 27.27 -17.85
C ARG A 7 -6.93 26.65 -18.26
N ALA A 8 -7.37 25.60 -17.58
CA ALA A 8 -8.70 25.07 -17.77
C ALA A 8 -9.68 25.88 -16.93
N GLN A 9 -10.38 26.79 -17.54
CA GLN A 9 -11.66 27.30 -17.06
C GLN A 9 -12.74 26.48 -17.75
N SER A 10 -13.58 25.77 -17.02
CA SER A 10 -14.90 25.37 -17.46
C SER A 10 -15.87 25.70 -16.35
N GLU A 11 -16.57 26.80 -16.57
CA GLU A 11 -17.75 27.19 -15.82
C GLU A 11 -18.87 26.20 -16.13
N CYS A 12 -19.36 25.50 -15.09
CA CYS A 12 -20.69 24.91 -15.13
C CYS A 12 -21.58 25.72 -14.20
N GLU A 13 -22.34 26.63 -14.78
CA GLU A 13 -23.43 27.31 -14.08
C GLU A 13 -24.62 26.34 -13.91
N GLY A 14 -25.13 26.26 -12.71
CA GLY A 14 -26.43 25.62 -12.45
C GLY A 14 -26.66 25.13 -11.02
N SER A 15 -27.34 25.98 -10.24
CA SER A 15 -27.98 25.72 -8.94
C SER A 15 -27.14 25.87 -7.65
N ASN A 16 -27.42 26.97 -6.97
CA ASN A 16 -27.02 27.36 -5.62
C ASN A 16 -27.45 26.33 -4.56
N VAL A 17 -26.54 25.54 -4.05
CA VAL A 17 -26.39 25.14 -2.65
C VAL A 17 -24.95 24.78 -2.45
N SER A 18 -24.15 25.62 -1.81
CA SER A 18 -22.77 25.31 -1.42
C SER A 18 -22.79 24.39 -0.19
N PRO A 19 -22.39 23.11 -0.29
CA PRO A 19 -22.04 22.38 0.89
C PRO A 19 -20.70 22.93 1.45
N PRO A 20 -20.45 22.82 2.77
CA PRO A 20 -19.21 23.31 3.36
C PRO A 20 -18.03 22.60 2.70
N ALA A 21 -17.02 23.38 2.29
CA ALA A 21 -15.81 22.87 1.68
C ALA A 21 -15.04 21.99 2.70
N VAL A 22 -15.28 20.71 2.66
CA VAL A 22 -14.44 19.71 3.29
C VAL A 22 -13.16 19.67 2.45
N LYS A 23 -12.07 20.18 2.98
CA LYS A 23 -10.73 19.97 2.41
C LYS A 23 -10.39 18.49 2.55
N VAL A 24 -10.79 17.69 1.58
CA VAL A 24 -10.43 16.28 1.51
C VAL A 24 -9.03 16.21 0.91
N ASN A 25 -8.06 15.78 1.70
CA ASN A 25 -6.72 15.51 1.22
C ASN A 25 -6.78 14.39 0.18
N THR A 26 -6.06 14.52 -0.91
CA THR A 26 -5.99 13.56 -2.03
C THR A 26 -5.61 12.13 -1.59
N VAL A 27 -5.04 11.96 -0.41
CA VAL A 27 -4.72 10.67 0.21
C VAL A 27 -5.99 9.89 0.64
N ASP A 28 -7.06 10.60 1.01
CA ASP A 28 -8.28 9.96 1.57
C ASP A 28 -9.07 9.15 0.53
N TYR A 29 -9.04 9.50 -0.75
CA TYR A 29 -9.78 8.78 -1.80
C TYR A 29 -9.13 7.46 -2.20
N HIS A 30 -7.80 7.40 -2.24
CA HIS A 30 -7.09 6.17 -2.55
C HIS A 30 -7.30 5.12 -1.45
N LEU A 31 -7.33 5.54 -0.20
CA LEU A 31 -7.54 4.65 0.94
C LEU A 31 -8.99 4.19 1.09
N ALA A 32 -9.99 5.03 0.82
CA ALA A 32 -11.40 4.62 0.84
C ALA A 32 -11.70 3.57 -0.24
N ALA A 33 -11.14 3.72 -1.43
CA ALA A 33 -11.22 2.71 -2.50
C ALA A 33 -10.48 1.43 -2.10
N LEU A 34 -9.36 1.55 -1.39
CA LEU A 34 -8.58 0.43 -0.85
C LEU A 34 -9.38 -0.37 0.18
N LEU A 35 -10.04 0.30 1.12
CA LEU A 35 -10.87 -0.34 2.16
C LEU A 35 -12.08 -1.08 1.56
N LEU A 36 -12.69 -0.55 0.50
CA LEU A 36 -13.77 -1.22 -0.23
C LEU A 36 -13.25 -2.47 -0.95
N MET A 37 -12.05 -2.43 -1.53
CA MET A 37 -11.41 -3.60 -2.15
C MET A 37 -10.99 -4.64 -1.11
N VAL A 38 -10.45 -4.22 0.04
CA VAL A 38 -10.08 -5.11 1.15
C VAL A 38 -11.31 -5.76 1.78
N HIS A 39 -12.43 -5.04 1.91
CA HIS A 39 -13.68 -5.61 2.41
C HIS A 39 -14.26 -6.68 1.47
N SER A 40 -14.18 -6.46 0.17
CA SER A 40 -14.53 -7.44 -0.86
C SER A 40 -13.58 -8.65 -0.88
N ALA A 41 -12.28 -8.43 -0.68
CA ALA A 41 -11.28 -9.49 -0.64
C ALA A 41 -11.36 -10.34 0.64
N ARG A 42 -11.73 -9.77 1.79
CA ARG A 42 -11.96 -10.53 3.03
C ARG A 42 -13.08 -11.54 2.93
N SER A 43 -14.12 -11.26 2.16
CA SER A 43 -15.19 -12.22 1.89
C SER A 43 -14.72 -13.43 1.07
N ALA A 44 -13.65 -13.29 0.30
CA ALA A 44 -13.08 -14.35 -0.53
C ALA A 44 -11.90 -15.10 0.11
N ALA A 45 -11.28 -14.54 1.15
CA ALA A 45 -9.97 -15.01 1.67
C ALA A 45 -10.03 -15.79 3.00
N TYR A 46 -11.22 -16.05 3.55
CA TYR A 46 -11.32 -16.86 4.77
C TYR A 46 -11.27 -18.36 4.43
N GLY A 47 -10.08 -18.85 4.22
CA GLY A 47 -9.80 -20.30 4.15
C GLY A 47 -8.93 -20.68 2.96
N ARG A 48 -7.65 -20.64 3.12
CA ARG A 48 -6.56 -21.50 2.66
C ARG A 48 -5.32 -20.66 2.39
N THR A 49 -4.19 -21.11 2.93
CA THR A 49 -2.85 -20.76 2.42
C THR A 49 -2.86 -20.89 0.90
N THR A 50 -3.10 -19.78 0.20
CA THR A 50 -2.99 -19.76 -1.25
C THR A 50 -1.50 -19.85 -1.58
N ARG A 51 -1.03 -21.06 -1.95
CA ARG A 51 0.16 -21.18 -2.77
C ARG A 51 -0.03 -20.24 -3.96
N LEU A 52 0.94 -19.37 -4.20
CA LEU A 52 0.99 -18.61 -5.45
C LEU A 52 0.82 -19.63 -6.59
N PRO A 53 -0.03 -19.37 -7.61
CA PRO A 53 -0.21 -20.28 -8.73
C PRO A 53 1.16 -20.62 -9.31
N GLU A 54 1.48 -21.89 -9.37
CA GLU A 54 2.71 -22.38 -10.03
C GLU A 54 2.65 -21.98 -11.49
N GLY A 55 3.34 -20.93 -11.87
CA GLY A 55 3.36 -20.38 -13.23
C GLY A 55 3.34 -18.86 -13.31
N LEU A 56 2.96 -18.13 -12.26
CA LEU A 56 2.97 -16.67 -12.26
C LEU A 56 4.24 -16.07 -11.61
N CYS A 57 5.07 -16.90 -10.99
CA CYS A 57 6.29 -16.44 -10.35
C CYS A 57 7.41 -16.33 -11.38
N SER A 58 7.66 -15.14 -11.89
CA SER A 58 8.84 -14.88 -12.72
C SER A 58 10.11 -15.08 -11.89
N ARG A 59 11.22 -15.45 -12.55
CA ARG A 59 12.53 -15.58 -11.89
C ARG A 59 12.87 -14.34 -11.04
N MET A 60 12.49 -13.17 -11.52
CA MET A 60 12.67 -11.88 -10.88
C MET A 60 11.91 -11.76 -9.54
N GLN A 61 10.68 -12.29 -9.46
CA GLN A 61 9.90 -12.31 -8.21
C GLN A 61 10.51 -13.26 -7.17
N VAL A 62 11.11 -14.36 -7.59
CA VAL A 62 11.82 -15.29 -6.69
C VAL A 62 13.04 -14.62 -6.09
N ASP A 63 13.82 -13.90 -6.91
CA ASP A 63 15.01 -13.18 -6.47
C ASP A 63 14.64 -12.03 -5.50
N LEU A 64 13.57 -11.30 -5.80
CA LEU A 64 13.04 -10.24 -4.93
C LEU A 64 12.56 -10.79 -3.58
N LEU A 65 11.81 -11.90 -3.59
CA LEU A 65 11.35 -12.56 -2.38
C LEU A 65 12.53 -12.96 -1.49
N LYS A 66 13.60 -13.49 -2.08
CA LYS A 66 14.82 -13.86 -1.35
C LYS A 66 15.49 -12.65 -0.73
N GLN A 67 15.65 -11.56 -1.49
CA GLN A 67 16.24 -10.31 -0.97
C GLN A 67 15.45 -9.75 0.22
N VAL A 68 14.12 -9.75 0.15
CA VAL A 68 13.25 -9.29 1.24
C VAL A 68 13.33 -10.22 2.44
N GLN A 69 13.44 -11.54 2.23
CA GLN A 69 13.63 -12.50 3.31
C GLN A 69 14.99 -12.31 3.99
N ASP A 70 16.07 -12.16 3.22
CA ASP A 70 17.42 -11.91 3.76
C ASP A 70 17.43 -10.60 4.58
N LEU A 71 16.75 -9.55 4.10
CA LEU A 71 16.57 -8.29 4.84
C LEU A 71 15.82 -8.51 6.15
N PHE A 72 14.72 -9.28 6.13
CA PHE A 72 13.94 -9.60 7.32
C PHE A 72 14.82 -10.29 8.37
N GLU A 73 15.50 -11.34 7.97
CA GLU A 73 16.35 -12.16 8.86
C GLU A 73 17.54 -11.37 9.43
N ASN A 74 18.13 -10.49 8.63
CA ASN A 74 19.19 -9.59 9.08
C ASN A 74 18.70 -8.53 10.08
N SER A 75 17.44 -8.10 9.98
CA SER A 75 16.88 -7.00 10.78
C SER A 75 16.20 -7.46 12.05
N TYR A 76 15.59 -8.66 12.04
CA TYR A 76 14.72 -9.16 13.11
C TYR A 76 15.07 -10.57 13.60
N GLY A 77 16.01 -11.22 12.94
CA GLY A 77 16.35 -12.63 13.20
C GLY A 77 15.59 -13.60 12.31
N THR A 78 15.93 -14.87 12.43
CA THR A 78 15.37 -15.94 11.59
C THR A 78 13.85 -16.01 11.74
N LEU A 79 13.16 -16.18 10.62
CA LEU A 79 11.71 -16.39 10.60
C LEU A 79 11.34 -17.60 11.47
N ASN A 80 10.49 -17.39 12.46
CA ASN A 80 10.02 -18.45 13.33
C ASN A 80 8.97 -19.31 12.60
N PRO A 81 9.25 -20.57 12.27
CA PRO A 81 8.31 -21.44 11.56
C PRO A 81 7.04 -21.76 12.35
N LEU A 82 7.06 -21.57 13.67
CA LEU A 82 5.91 -21.78 14.55
C LEU A 82 5.02 -20.53 14.65
N ALA A 83 5.51 -19.37 14.23
CA ALA A 83 4.72 -18.16 14.16
C ALA A 83 3.96 -18.08 12.82
N SER A 84 2.88 -17.30 12.81
CA SER A 84 2.11 -17.03 11.59
C SER A 84 2.90 -16.10 10.66
N VAL A 85 3.85 -16.63 9.91
CA VAL A 85 4.58 -15.89 8.89
C VAL A 85 3.69 -15.68 7.68
N ARG A 86 3.53 -14.43 7.26
CA ARG A 86 2.77 -14.06 6.06
C ARG A 86 3.71 -13.54 4.98
N ARG A 87 3.43 -13.92 3.74
CA ARG A 87 4.16 -13.49 2.56
C ARG A 87 3.15 -13.07 1.50
N PHE A 88 3.30 -11.85 1.00
CA PHE A 88 2.41 -11.27 -0.01
C PHE A 88 3.20 -10.72 -1.17
N PHE A 89 2.58 -10.79 -2.33
CA PHE A 89 2.99 -10.00 -3.49
C PHE A 89 1.83 -9.09 -3.88
N SER A 90 2.08 -7.79 -3.87
CA SER A 90 1.13 -6.76 -4.28
C SER A 90 1.57 -6.18 -5.62
N PRO A 91 0.84 -6.45 -6.72
CA PRO A 91 1.24 -5.97 -8.03
C PRO A 91 1.09 -4.46 -8.16
N GLY A 92 1.90 -3.87 -9.03
CA GLY A 92 1.66 -2.53 -9.54
C GLY A 92 0.46 -2.49 -10.48
N ARG A 93 0.06 -1.30 -10.88
CA ARG A 93 -1.11 -1.05 -11.74
C ARG A 93 -0.78 -0.04 -12.82
N ILE A 94 -1.36 -0.27 -14.00
CA ILE A 94 -1.52 0.74 -15.06
C ILE A 94 -3.01 0.97 -15.29
N ASN A 95 -3.37 2.16 -15.74
CA ASN A 95 -4.69 2.40 -16.33
C ASN A 95 -4.54 2.34 -17.85
N LEU A 96 -5.27 1.44 -18.50
CA LEU A 96 -5.33 1.37 -19.96
C LEU A 96 -6.07 2.57 -20.53
N ILE A 97 -7.05 3.09 -19.77
CA ILE A 97 -7.77 4.33 -20.04
C ILE A 97 -8.27 4.90 -18.70
N GLY A 98 -8.41 6.22 -18.62
CA GLY A 98 -8.99 6.89 -17.46
C GLY A 98 -7.97 7.37 -16.43
N GLU A 99 -6.75 7.71 -16.82
CA GLU A 99 -5.78 8.33 -15.92
C GLU A 99 -6.29 9.66 -15.38
N HIS A 100 -6.08 9.90 -14.07
CA HIS A 100 -6.47 11.12 -13.35
C HIS A 100 -7.97 11.45 -13.34
N ILE A 101 -8.85 10.48 -13.55
CA ILE A 101 -10.30 10.68 -13.50
C ILE A 101 -11.01 9.84 -12.41
N ASP A 102 -10.35 8.89 -11.79
CA ASP A 102 -10.86 8.06 -10.70
C ASP A 102 -11.31 8.91 -9.49
N TYR A 103 -10.49 9.88 -9.07
CA TYR A 103 -10.83 10.79 -7.98
C TYR A 103 -11.87 11.86 -8.34
N CYS A 104 -12.26 11.97 -9.63
CA CYS A 104 -13.36 12.80 -10.10
C CYS A 104 -14.66 11.99 -10.32
N GLY A 105 -14.70 10.71 -9.93
CA GLY A 105 -15.85 9.83 -10.16
C GLY A 105 -15.98 9.34 -11.60
N GLY A 106 -14.93 9.47 -12.42
CA GLY A 106 -14.87 8.95 -13.78
C GLY A 106 -14.59 7.45 -13.82
N LEU A 107 -14.85 6.84 -14.98
CA LEU A 107 -14.59 5.43 -15.21
C LEU A 107 -13.13 5.19 -15.56
N VAL A 108 -12.52 4.18 -14.95
CA VAL A 108 -11.14 3.74 -15.20
C VAL A 108 -11.12 2.30 -15.68
N PHE A 109 -10.11 1.93 -16.45
CA PHE A 109 -9.86 0.55 -16.87
C PHE A 109 -8.45 0.15 -16.45
N PRO A 110 -8.27 -0.28 -15.18
CA PRO A 110 -6.97 -0.66 -14.66
C PRO A 110 -6.60 -2.09 -15.06
N ALA A 111 -5.29 -2.33 -15.18
CA ALA A 111 -4.71 -3.65 -15.29
C ALA A 111 -3.52 -3.79 -14.35
N THR A 112 -3.33 -4.97 -13.77
CA THR A 112 -2.14 -5.27 -12.97
C THR A 112 -0.94 -5.54 -13.86
N VAL A 113 0.25 -5.23 -13.37
CA VAL A 113 1.52 -5.52 -14.04
C VAL A 113 2.30 -6.59 -13.29
N GLN A 114 3.31 -7.14 -13.92
CA GLN A 114 4.17 -8.18 -13.32
C GLN A 114 5.10 -7.66 -12.23
N PHE A 115 5.37 -6.36 -12.19
CA PHE A 115 6.14 -5.71 -11.14
C PHE A 115 5.28 -5.43 -9.93
N GLY A 116 5.87 -5.43 -8.74
CA GLY A 116 5.09 -5.22 -7.52
C GLY A 116 5.96 -5.09 -6.28
N THR A 117 5.31 -5.19 -5.14
CA THR A 117 5.93 -5.16 -3.82
C THR A 117 5.78 -6.51 -3.14
N VAL A 118 6.88 -7.10 -2.72
CA VAL A 118 6.92 -8.27 -1.84
C VAL A 118 6.90 -7.79 -0.40
N ILE A 119 6.10 -8.41 0.42
CA ILE A 119 5.97 -8.13 1.84
C ILE A 119 6.07 -9.43 2.62
N ILE A 120 6.95 -9.44 3.62
CA ILE A 120 7.07 -10.52 4.60
C ILE A 120 6.78 -9.95 5.97
N ALA A 121 5.88 -10.58 6.71
CA ALA A 121 5.49 -10.14 8.03
C ALA A 121 5.37 -11.29 9.01
N GLN A 122 5.72 -11.01 10.28
CA GLN A 122 5.60 -11.95 11.39
C GLN A 122 5.20 -11.20 12.67
N PRO A 123 4.27 -11.74 13.49
CA PRO A 123 4.01 -11.20 14.82
C PRO A 123 5.28 -11.15 15.67
N ASN A 124 5.51 -10.01 16.36
CA ASN A 124 6.72 -9.80 17.15
C ASN A 124 6.48 -9.81 18.68
N GLY A 125 5.22 -9.78 19.12
CA GLY A 125 4.87 -9.75 20.54
C GLY A 125 5.22 -8.44 21.27
N LEU A 126 5.67 -7.39 20.55
CA LEU A 126 6.11 -6.14 21.14
C LEU A 126 5.03 -5.06 21.16
N GLY A 127 3.88 -5.30 20.49
CA GLY A 127 2.81 -4.30 20.36
C GLY A 127 3.15 -3.15 19.40
N THR A 128 4.31 -3.13 18.78
CA THR A 128 4.73 -2.11 17.81
C THR A 128 4.86 -2.68 16.41
N ILE A 129 4.66 -1.85 15.41
CA ILE A 129 4.93 -2.17 14.01
C ILE A 129 6.34 -1.71 13.68
N ARG A 130 7.18 -2.63 13.18
CA ARG A 130 8.54 -2.32 12.75
C ARG A 130 8.70 -2.72 11.29
N VAL A 131 9.11 -1.78 10.44
CA VAL A 131 9.19 -1.99 9.00
C VAL A 131 10.57 -1.60 8.47
N VAL A 132 11.14 -2.46 7.64
CA VAL A 132 12.37 -2.20 6.87
C VAL A 132 12.11 -2.41 5.38
N SER A 133 12.89 -1.73 4.53
CA SER A 133 12.74 -1.78 3.07
C SER A 133 14.08 -2.02 2.38
N ILE A 134 14.08 -2.79 1.27
CA ILE A 134 15.27 -2.90 0.42
C ILE A 134 15.47 -1.65 -0.46
N ASN A 135 14.39 -0.88 -0.70
CA ASN A 135 14.40 0.27 -1.61
C ASN A 135 14.70 1.58 -0.89
N GLU A 136 14.33 1.67 0.39
CA GLU A 136 14.41 2.90 1.17
C GLU A 136 15.23 2.69 2.44
N PRO A 137 16.12 3.61 2.78
CA PRO A 137 16.94 3.48 3.97
C PRO A 137 16.16 3.68 5.26
N GLY A 138 16.71 3.14 6.34
CA GLY A 138 16.18 3.32 7.68
C GLY A 138 15.10 2.32 8.06
N LYS A 139 14.71 2.37 9.33
CA LYS A 139 13.68 1.55 9.95
C LYS A 139 12.51 2.46 10.35
N VAL A 140 11.31 2.04 10.09
CA VAL A 140 10.08 2.69 10.57
C VAL A 140 9.58 1.89 11.76
N GLU A 141 9.29 2.58 12.86
CA GLU A 141 8.74 1.95 14.07
C GLU A 141 7.67 2.87 14.68
N PHE A 142 6.52 2.29 15.03
CA PHE A 142 5.41 3.02 15.63
C PHE A 142 4.44 2.10 16.37
N ASP A 143 3.69 2.65 17.32
CA ASP A 143 2.57 2.00 17.96
C ASP A 143 1.33 2.12 17.05
N PRO A 144 0.71 1.01 16.57
CA PRO A 144 -0.45 1.06 15.71
C PRO A 144 -1.69 1.65 16.39
N ALA A 145 -1.77 1.64 17.72
CA ALA A 145 -2.86 2.25 18.50
C ALA A 145 -2.58 3.70 18.87
N GLY A 146 -1.37 4.19 18.59
CA GLY A 146 -0.95 5.54 18.94
C GLY A 146 -1.50 6.62 18.02
N ALA A 147 -1.30 7.89 18.40
CA ALA A 147 -1.63 9.02 17.56
C ALA A 147 -0.62 9.18 16.42
N LEU A 148 -0.85 8.46 15.32
CA LEU A 148 0.03 8.46 14.18
C LEU A 148 -0.04 9.79 13.41
N GLN A 149 1.12 10.41 13.19
CA GLN A 149 1.25 11.66 12.45
C GLN A 149 2.19 11.49 11.27
N ARG A 150 1.95 12.29 10.24
CA ARG A 150 2.85 12.36 9.08
C ARG A 150 4.20 12.94 9.50
N SER A 151 5.26 12.37 8.96
CA SER A 151 6.62 12.81 9.23
C SER A 151 6.92 14.17 8.56
N THR A 152 7.76 14.98 9.20
CA THR A 152 8.25 16.22 8.63
C THR A 152 9.79 16.23 8.71
N PRO A 153 10.51 16.16 7.59
CA PRO A 153 10.02 16.01 6.20
C PRO A 153 9.30 14.68 5.95
N ALA A 154 8.55 14.61 4.84
CA ALA A 154 7.81 13.41 4.45
C ALA A 154 8.75 12.21 4.32
N HIS A 155 8.31 11.05 4.80
CA HIS A 155 9.09 9.82 4.83
C HIS A 155 8.30 8.68 4.19
N TRP A 156 8.98 7.72 3.55
CA TRP A 156 8.31 6.57 2.92
C TRP A 156 7.41 5.78 3.89
N GLY A 157 7.79 5.72 5.16
CA GLY A 157 7.00 5.07 6.21
C GLY A 157 5.63 5.72 6.45
N ASP A 158 5.39 6.92 5.95
CA ASP A 158 4.08 7.57 6.08
C ASP A 158 2.99 6.86 5.26
N TYR A 159 3.36 6.19 4.16
CA TYR A 159 2.45 5.30 3.43
C TYR A 159 2.01 4.12 4.30
N VAL A 160 2.96 3.52 5.02
CA VAL A 160 2.67 2.42 5.94
C VAL A 160 1.79 2.91 7.10
N LYS A 161 2.19 4.00 7.79
CA LYS A 161 1.42 4.58 8.90
C LYS A 161 -0.02 4.92 8.47
N GLY A 162 -0.20 5.45 7.25
CA GLY A 162 -1.50 5.79 6.70
C GLY A 162 -2.49 4.62 6.73
N VAL A 163 -2.05 3.42 6.39
CA VAL A 163 -2.89 2.22 6.45
C VAL A 163 -3.36 1.93 7.88
N PHE A 164 -2.47 2.06 8.87
CA PHE A 164 -2.85 1.82 10.29
C PHE A 164 -3.74 2.92 10.85
N VAL A 165 -3.62 4.16 10.37
CA VAL A 165 -4.59 5.23 10.70
C VAL A 165 -6.00 4.84 10.26
N GLU A 166 -6.13 4.27 9.04
CA GLU A 166 -7.44 3.84 8.54
C GLU A 166 -7.96 2.62 9.30
N TYR A 167 -7.10 1.69 9.72
CA TYR A 167 -7.51 0.59 10.60
C TYR A 167 -8.07 1.09 11.93
N GLY A 168 -7.44 2.12 12.52
CA GLY A 168 -7.95 2.76 13.74
C GLY A 168 -9.36 3.34 13.56
N LYS A 169 -9.68 3.95 12.41
CA LYS A 169 -11.01 4.49 12.12
C LYS A 169 -12.12 3.43 12.08
N VAL A 170 -11.78 2.20 11.72
CA VAL A 170 -12.72 1.07 11.64
C VAL A 170 -12.56 0.07 12.79
N ASN A 171 -11.84 0.46 13.85
CA ASN A 171 -11.59 -0.32 15.05
C ASN A 171 -11.00 -1.72 14.78
N VAL A 172 -10.09 -1.83 13.82
CA VAL A 172 -9.31 -3.04 13.58
C VAL A 172 -8.08 -3.02 14.48
N GLU A 173 -8.03 -3.93 15.42
CA GLU A 173 -6.83 -4.14 16.25
C GLU A 173 -5.78 -4.92 15.46
N VAL A 174 -4.57 -4.40 15.42
CA VAL A 174 -3.44 -5.04 14.76
C VAL A 174 -2.39 -5.38 15.80
N PRO A 175 -1.94 -6.65 15.87
CA PRO A 175 -0.85 -7.01 16.77
C PRO A 175 0.45 -6.37 16.33
N GLY A 176 1.43 -6.31 17.22
CA GLY A 176 2.79 -5.90 16.83
C GLY A 176 3.35 -6.81 15.75
N LEU A 177 3.96 -6.23 14.73
CA LEU A 177 4.48 -6.93 13.55
C LEU A 177 5.91 -6.47 13.22
N ASP A 178 6.74 -7.44 12.85
CA ASP A 178 7.97 -7.20 12.10
C ASP A 178 7.68 -7.39 10.62
N VAL A 179 8.05 -6.42 9.81
CA VAL A 179 7.72 -6.36 8.39
C VAL A 179 8.96 -6.01 7.58
N ALA A 180 9.23 -6.77 6.54
CA ALA A 180 10.19 -6.39 5.51
C ALA A 180 9.47 -6.23 4.17
N VAL A 181 9.80 -5.18 3.45
CA VAL A 181 9.20 -4.87 2.14
C VAL A 181 10.27 -4.67 1.08
N GLY A 182 9.92 -4.96 -0.15
CA GLY A 182 10.78 -4.69 -1.29
C GLY A 182 10.00 -4.68 -2.59
N GLY A 183 10.28 -3.73 -3.44
CA GLY A 183 9.61 -3.57 -4.73
C GLY A 183 10.58 -3.57 -5.91
N ASP A 184 10.12 -4.09 -7.03
CA ASP A 184 10.79 -4.05 -8.32
C ASP A 184 10.07 -3.16 -9.35
N ILE A 185 9.10 -2.35 -8.88
CA ILE A 185 8.35 -1.43 -9.74
C ILE A 185 9.32 -0.35 -10.23
N PRO A 186 9.60 -0.27 -11.53
CA PRO A 186 10.41 0.82 -12.08
C PRO A 186 9.69 2.14 -11.84
N GLY A 187 10.43 3.21 -11.57
CA GLY A 187 9.88 4.53 -11.32
C GLY A 187 8.96 5.02 -12.44
N GLY A 188 7.98 5.86 -12.10
CA GLY A 188 7.14 6.55 -13.07
C GLY A 188 5.82 5.83 -13.43
N GLY A 189 4.76 6.11 -12.69
CA GLY A 189 3.39 5.82 -13.15
C GLY A 189 2.84 4.40 -12.94
N LEU A 190 3.61 3.47 -12.38
CA LEU A 190 3.16 2.09 -12.14
C LEU A 190 2.59 1.85 -10.73
N SER A 191 2.24 2.92 -10.02
CA SER A 191 1.55 2.89 -8.72
C SER A 191 2.31 2.14 -7.61
N SER A 192 3.61 2.40 -7.43
CA SER A 192 4.43 1.76 -6.40
C SER A 192 3.91 2.01 -4.97
N SER A 193 3.50 3.24 -4.65
CA SER A 193 2.91 3.56 -3.34
C SER A 193 1.61 2.79 -3.10
N ALA A 194 0.72 2.72 -4.09
CA ALA A 194 -0.52 1.95 -3.98
C ALA A 194 -0.25 0.45 -3.83
N SER A 195 0.76 -0.09 -4.52
CA SER A 195 1.19 -1.48 -4.34
C SER A 195 1.64 -1.74 -2.90
N LEU A 196 2.44 -0.85 -2.31
CA LEU A 196 2.86 -0.94 -0.91
C LEU A 196 1.66 -0.86 0.05
N GLU A 197 0.81 0.16 -0.10
CA GLU A 197 -0.35 0.39 0.77
C GLU A 197 -1.34 -0.80 0.73
N VAL A 198 -1.68 -1.30 -0.46
CA VAL A 198 -2.54 -2.49 -0.62
C VAL A 198 -1.92 -3.71 0.03
N GLY A 199 -0.62 -3.92 -0.19
CA GLY A 199 0.10 -5.05 0.40
C GLY A 199 0.12 -5.00 1.94
N ILE A 200 0.34 -3.82 2.53
CA ILE A 200 0.27 -3.61 3.99
C ILE A 200 -1.17 -3.80 4.49
N ALA A 201 -2.17 -3.34 3.74
CA ALA A 201 -3.58 -3.48 4.13
C ALA A 201 -4.13 -4.91 4.06
N VAL A 202 -3.39 -5.88 3.52
CA VAL A 202 -3.78 -7.31 3.49
C VAL A 202 -3.10 -8.11 4.61
N LEU A 203 -2.11 -7.53 5.30
CA LEU A 203 -1.45 -8.17 6.44
C LEU A 203 -2.44 -8.58 7.53
#